data_7a76a24bd9ffb3f592a9c1615c7b113b
#
_entry.id   7a76a24bd9ffb3f592a9c1615c7b113b
#
_cell.length_a   1.000
_cell.length_b   1.000
_cell.length_c   1.000
_cell.angle_alpha   90.00
_cell.angle_beta   90.00
_cell.angle_gamma   90.00
#
_symmetry.space_group_name_H-M   'P 1'
#
loop_
_entity.id
_entity.type
_entity.pdbx_description
1 polymer ?
#
loop_
_entity_poly.entity_id
_entity_poly.type
_entity_poly.pdbx_seq_one_letter_code
_entity_poly.pdbx_strand_id
1 'polypeptide(L)'
;MVYYIREILYMENLLFTNVMLYDGTGRNPFPADVAVKDDRIAAVAECGTLKETGASVIDGKGMALTPGFVDVHTHSDASAARVPGGDSKISQGVTTDISGNCGFSFYLTGAKDAADDFKNAYCNFAAFAEVIDKSAPAVNVVHLCGHNSLRIRVMGYEERYATKEEIRQMKELLAEALEHGAGGFSGGPYYLPGKFSNTEELKELASLLKGTGKPYATHIRNESTTLLEALDEAFEIAQAGDNNLEISHLKTSGEKNWCKLDAVFEKIENARKNGMNILADRYPYVHSSTGLRQIVPPPFDKIDTKTLCTRLKESAEFRKELLTAMEQGVERSPARTLLVSSPFAEHKQFYGMSMVEIGNQMGCSAEEAVVRLLAAGDTPWAAFGTMNEDNLERILAKPYVILGSDGSIRSYDDNSTHPRAFGTAPRFFRIASKNCDPASVIRRMTALPAAKFNLESRGIIAPGYFADLVLLDLDKFDSKADYSAPNKRSAGVSQVYVNGKLAFAQDPDVKTFRPGRMLRIK
;
A
#
# COMPACT_ATOMS: atom_id res chain seq x y z
N MET A 1 3.62 -3.55 -50.67
CA MET A 1 4.75 -2.73 -50.17
C MET A 1 4.34 -2.18 -48.83
N VAL A 2 4.59 -2.98 -47.76
CA VAL A 2 4.15 -2.69 -46.39
C VAL A 2 5.28 -1.95 -45.73
N TYR A 3 5.09 -0.68 -45.41
CA TYR A 3 6.04 0.10 -44.63
C TYR A 3 5.97 -0.38 -43.14
N TYR A 4 6.93 -1.17 -42.73
CA TYR A 4 7.25 -1.33 -41.32
C TYR A 4 7.90 -0.02 -40.83
N ILE A 5 7.13 0.81 -40.15
CA ILE A 5 7.69 1.88 -39.33
C ILE A 5 8.31 1.17 -38.12
N ARG A 6 9.61 0.92 -38.17
CA ARG A 6 10.40 0.70 -36.97
C ARG A 6 10.29 2.00 -36.16
N GLU A 7 9.53 2.00 -35.09
CA GLU A 7 9.73 2.97 -34.01
C GLU A 7 11.18 2.78 -33.55
N ILE A 8 12.05 3.67 -34.00
CA ILE A 8 13.37 3.84 -33.42
C ILE A 8 13.09 4.35 -32.00
N LEU A 9 13.20 3.46 -31.02
CA LEU A 9 13.25 3.83 -29.61
C LEU A 9 14.43 4.79 -29.46
N TYR A 10 14.19 6.09 -29.50
CA TYR A 10 15.15 7.10 -29.09
C TYR A 10 15.42 6.84 -27.61
N MET A 11 16.58 6.24 -27.33
CA MET A 11 17.10 6.09 -25.98
C MET A 11 17.56 7.49 -25.56
N GLU A 12 16.75 8.17 -24.75
CA GLU A 12 17.03 9.53 -24.30
C GLU A 12 18.10 9.49 -23.23
N ASN A 13 19.27 10.09 -23.51
CA ASN A 13 20.22 10.43 -22.48
C ASN A 13 19.71 11.67 -21.75
N LEU A 14 19.70 11.64 -20.40
CA LEU A 14 19.29 12.77 -19.58
C LEU A 14 20.49 13.25 -18.75
N LEU A 15 20.57 14.56 -18.55
CA LEU A 15 21.54 15.17 -17.65
C LEU A 15 20.79 16.12 -16.69
N PHE A 16 20.69 15.73 -15.45
CA PHE A 16 20.22 16.60 -14.39
C PHE A 16 21.40 17.45 -13.90
N THR A 17 21.28 18.77 -13.99
CA THR A 17 22.28 19.72 -13.52
C THR A 17 21.75 20.53 -12.34
N ASN A 18 22.64 21.04 -11.51
CA ASN A 18 22.29 21.96 -10.43
C ASN A 18 21.17 21.41 -9.51
N VAL A 19 21.30 20.15 -9.10
CA VAL A 19 20.37 19.50 -8.15
C VAL A 19 20.98 19.41 -6.75
N MET A 20 20.16 19.47 -5.71
CA MET A 20 20.53 19.03 -4.37
C MET A 20 20.25 17.52 -4.26
N LEU A 21 21.31 16.71 -4.32
CA LEU A 21 21.17 15.26 -4.40
C LEU A 21 20.95 14.63 -3.03
N TYR A 22 19.77 14.01 -2.86
CA TYR A 22 19.42 13.08 -1.79
C TYR A 22 19.54 11.65 -2.35
N ASP A 23 20.69 11.01 -2.23
CA ASP A 23 20.98 9.79 -2.95
C ASP A 23 20.28 8.50 -2.44
N GLY A 24 19.48 8.60 -1.39
CA GLY A 24 18.75 7.48 -0.78
C GLY A 24 19.52 6.73 0.30
N THR A 25 20.82 6.98 0.49
CA THR A 25 21.61 6.28 1.54
C THR A 25 21.36 6.81 2.95
N GLY A 26 20.79 8.02 3.05
CA GLY A 26 20.60 8.74 4.32
C GLY A 26 21.77 9.62 4.71
N ARG A 27 22.80 9.77 3.86
CA ARG A 27 23.86 10.77 4.04
C ARG A 27 23.32 12.19 3.76
N ASN A 28 24.02 13.20 4.26
CA ASN A 28 23.68 14.58 4.00
C ASN A 28 23.61 14.87 2.49
N PRO A 29 22.62 15.64 2.04
CA PRO A 29 22.50 16.02 0.63
C PRO A 29 23.64 16.92 0.21
N PHE A 30 23.95 16.91 -1.09
CA PHE A 30 25.03 17.71 -1.67
C PHE A 30 24.69 18.17 -3.09
N PRO A 31 25.22 19.31 -3.57
CA PRO A 31 25.05 19.76 -4.94
C PRO A 31 25.70 18.78 -5.92
N ALA A 32 24.98 18.36 -6.97
CA ALA A 32 25.47 17.39 -7.93
C ALA A 32 24.87 17.56 -9.32
N ASP A 33 25.54 16.94 -10.30
CA ASP A 33 25.00 16.59 -11.61
C ASP A 33 24.80 15.07 -11.68
N VAL A 34 23.72 14.62 -12.34
CA VAL A 34 23.40 13.19 -12.51
C VAL A 34 23.10 12.91 -13.98
N ALA A 35 23.92 12.04 -14.60
CA ALA A 35 23.71 11.58 -15.96
C ALA A 35 22.96 10.25 -15.97
N VAL A 36 21.96 10.13 -16.87
CA VAL A 36 21.20 8.91 -17.13
C VAL A 36 21.44 8.50 -18.57
N LYS A 37 21.68 7.20 -18.77
CA LYS A 37 21.75 6.57 -20.08
C LYS A 37 20.78 5.40 -20.10
N ASP A 38 19.85 5.44 -21.05
CA ASP A 38 18.81 4.43 -21.18
C ASP A 38 17.93 4.37 -19.91
N ASP A 39 17.89 3.23 -19.22
CA ASP A 39 17.14 3.05 -17.96
C ASP A 39 18.04 3.14 -16.71
N ARG A 40 19.34 3.53 -16.86
CA ARG A 40 20.34 3.50 -15.78
C ARG A 40 20.99 4.84 -15.51
N ILE A 41 21.35 5.04 -14.26
CA ILE A 41 22.24 6.12 -13.84
C ILE A 41 23.64 5.82 -14.37
N ALA A 42 24.17 6.68 -15.23
CA ALA A 42 25.49 6.54 -15.84
C ALA A 42 26.59 7.15 -14.97
N ALA A 43 26.32 8.33 -14.38
CA ALA A 43 27.31 9.03 -13.55
C ALA A 43 26.63 9.93 -12.52
N VAL A 44 27.32 10.14 -11.41
CA VAL A 44 27.03 11.16 -10.39
C VAL A 44 28.33 11.92 -10.16
N ALA A 45 28.31 13.25 -10.26
CA ALA A 45 29.50 14.08 -10.14
C ALA A 45 29.18 15.42 -9.44
N GLU A 46 30.21 16.16 -9.06
CA GLU A 46 30.07 17.51 -8.53
C GLU A 46 29.36 18.42 -9.54
N CYS A 47 28.54 19.35 -9.04
CA CYS A 47 27.79 20.28 -9.85
C CYS A 47 28.67 21.03 -10.85
N GLY A 48 28.28 21.07 -12.13
CA GLY A 48 28.99 21.74 -13.22
C GLY A 48 30.15 20.95 -13.82
N THR A 49 30.37 19.68 -13.43
CA THR A 49 31.48 18.87 -13.96
C THR A 49 31.09 17.99 -15.13
N LEU A 50 29.85 17.55 -15.23
CA LEU A 50 29.38 16.76 -16.37
C LEU A 50 29.08 17.67 -17.57
N LYS A 51 29.59 17.28 -18.75
CA LYS A 51 29.38 18.03 -20.00
C LYS A 51 28.20 17.47 -20.78
N GLU A 52 27.44 18.37 -21.36
CA GLU A 52 26.37 18.06 -22.30
C GLU A 52 26.94 17.42 -23.57
N THR A 53 26.72 16.12 -23.79
CA THR A 53 27.08 15.42 -25.03
C THR A 53 25.84 14.71 -25.57
N GLY A 54 24.94 15.47 -26.23
CA GLY A 54 23.74 14.92 -26.87
C GLY A 54 22.66 14.43 -25.89
N ALA A 55 22.67 14.88 -24.65
CA ALA A 55 21.66 14.60 -23.65
C ALA A 55 20.60 15.70 -23.58
N SER A 56 19.37 15.36 -23.20
CA SER A 56 18.36 16.36 -22.77
C SER A 56 18.73 16.86 -21.38
N VAL A 57 18.99 18.16 -21.26
CA VAL A 57 19.42 18.79 -19.99
C VAL A 57 18.22 19.25 -19.19
N ILE A 58 18.19 18.87 -17.92
CA ILE A 58 17.20 19.27 -16.93
C ILE A 58 17.92 20.10 -15.85
N ASP A 59 17.74 21.42 -15.86
CA ASP A 59 18.24 22.27 -14.78
C ASP A 59 17.35 22.11 -13.54
N GLY A 60 17.90 21.53 -12.50
CA GLY A 60 17.21 21.31 -11.24
C GLY A 60 16.96 22.57 -10.42
N LYS A 61 17.61 23.70 -10.75
CA LYS A 61 17.43 24.99 -10.05
C LYS A 61 17.59 24.90 -8.52
N GLY A 62 18.43 23.98 -8.05
CA GLY A 62 18.63 23.71 -6.64
C GLY A 62 17.55 22.84 -5.99
N MET A 63 16.55 22.35 -6.74
CA MET A 63 15.57 21.39 -6.23
C MET A 63 16.22 20.08 -5.82
N ALA A 64 15.56 19.35 -4.93
CA ALA A 64 15.99 18.02 -4.53
C ALA A 64 15.81 17.01 -5.68
N LEU A 65 16.86 16.23 -5.95
CA LEU A 65 16.76 15.00 -6.74
C LEU A 65 16.89 13.82 -5.79
N THR A 66 15.85 12.96 -5.75
CA THR A 66 15.80 11.76 -4.90
C THR A 66 15.61 10.51 -5.75
N PRO A 67 15.93 9.30 -5.23
CA PRO A 67 15.41 8.08 -5.85
C PRO A 67 13.87 8.09 -5.82
N GLY A 68 13.25 7.35 -6.73
CA GLY A 68 11.83 7.13 -6.72
C GLY A 68 11.34 6.45 -5.43
N PHE A 69 10.20 6.87 -4.92
CA PHE A 69 9.65 6.32 -3.68
C PHE A 69 9.08 4.93 -3.92
N VAL A 70 9.21 4.06 -2.91
CA VAL A 70 8.68 2.70 -2.89
C VAL A 70 7.54 2.63 -1.88
N ASP A 71 6.33 2.43 -2.35
CA ASP A 71 5.14 2.19 -1.53
C ASP A 71 4.99 0.70 -1.27
N VAL A 72 5.36 0.27 -0.06
CA VAL A 72 5.45 -1.17 0.26
C VAL A 72 4.13 -1.83 0.59
N HIS A 73 3.09 -1.03 0.80
CA HIS A 73 1.81 -1.54 1.24
C HIS A 73 0.68 -0.98 0.41
N THR A 74 0.22 -1.77 -0.55
CA THR A 74 -0.87 -1.35 -1.43
C THR A 74 -1.86 -2.48 -1.72
N HIS A 75 -3.04 -2.08 -2.19
CA HIS A 75 -4.09 -2.95 -2.70
C HIS A 75 -4.35 -2.63 -4.19
N SER A 76 -3.26 -2.43 -4.93
CA SER A 76 -3.29 -2.02 -6.34
C SER A 76 -3.49 -3.17 -7.31
N ASP A 77 -3.53 -4.39 -6.85
CA ASP A 77 -3.59 -5.64 -7.62
C ASP A 77 -4.13 -5.46 -9.07
N ALA A 78 -5.46 -5.48 -9.21
CA ALA A 78 -6.09 -5.26 -10.52
C ALA A 78 -6.02 -3.81 -11.00
N SER A 79 -5.95 -2.83 -10.08
CA SER A 79 -5.97 -1.42 -10.45
C SER A 79 -4.69 -0.98 -11.15
N ALA A 80 -3.56 -1.65 -10.92
CA ALA A 80 -2.32 -1.41 -11.65
C ALA A 80 -2.50 -1.57 -13.18
N ALA A 81 -3.31 -2.55 -13.59
CA ALA A 81 -3.62 -2.75 -15.00
C ALA A 81 -4.85 -1.96 -15.49
N ARG A 82 -5.83 -1.71 -14.63
CA ARG A 82 -7.06 -0.96 -14.99
C ARG A 82 -6.86 0.54 -15.05
N VAL A 83 -5.93 1.07 -14.27
CA VAL A 83 -5.56 2.49 -14.19
C VAL A 83 -4.05 2.64 -14.46
N PRO A 84 -3.58 2.27 -15.65
CA PRO A 84 -2.15 2.16 -15.93
C PRO A 84 -1.42 3.52 -15.89
N GLY A 85 -2.13 4.65 -15.94
CA GLY A 85 -1.57 5.99 -15.69
C GLY A 85 -0.99 6.17 -14.29
N GLY A 86 -1.48 5.40 -13.31
CA GLY A 86 -0.93 5.40 -11.96
C GLY A 86 -1.05 6.72 -11.21
N ASP A 87 -2.03 7.56 -11.57
CA ASP A 87 -2.15 8.98 -11.16
C ASP A 87 -1.91 9.21 -9.67
N SER A 88 -2.56 8.40 -8.83
CA SER A 88 -2.46 8.55 -7.37
C SER A 88 -1.08 8.21 -6.82
N LYS A 89 -0.27 7.43 -7.52
CA LYS A 89 1.08 7.03 -7.10
C LYS A 89 2.14 7.93 -7.70
N ILE A 90 2.14 8.03 -9.03
CA ILE A 90 3.20 8.74 -9.74
C ILE A 90 3.26 10.23 -9.37
N SER A 91 2.11 10.89 -9.13
CA SER A 91 2.05 12.30 -8.72
C SER A 91 2.61 12.59 -7.33
N GLN A 92 2.84 11.55 -6.52
CA GLN A 92 3.48 11.66 -5.21
C GLN A 92 4.99 11.33 -5.26
N GLY A 93 5.53 10.98 -6.44
CA GLY A 93 6.91 10.50 -6.57
C GLY A 93 7.07 9.00 -6.34
N VAL A 94 6.00 8.24 -6.19
CA VAL A 94 6.06 6.77 -6.08
C VAL A 94 6.36 6.17 -7.45
N THR A 95 7.46 5.44 -7.57
CA THR A 95 7.91 4.77 -8.81
C THR A 95 7.77 3.26 -8.74
N THR A 96 7.59 2.71 -7.53
CA THR A 96 7.37 1.28 -7.32
C THR A 96 6.24 1.07 -6.31
N ASP A 97 5.27 0.27 -6.70
CA ASP A 97 4.07 -0.08 -5.94
C ASP A 97 4.11 -1.58 -5.59
N ILE A 98 4.03 -1.92 -4.29
CA ILE A 98 4.05 -3.31 -3.82
C ILE A 98 2.65 -3.70 -3.37
N SER A 99 1.99 -4.57 -4.12
CA SER A 99 0.63 -5.03 -3.91
C SER A 99 0.56 -6.49 -3.42
N GLY A 100 -0.65 -7.01 -3.23
CA GLY A 100 -0.85 -8.36 -2.68
C GLY A 100 -0.71 -8.42 -1.17
N ASN A 101 -0.93 -7.32 -0.47
CA ASN A 101 -0.83 -7.19 0.98
C ASN A 101 -2.05 -7.74 1.74
N CYS A 102 -1.94 -7.81 3.07
CA CYS A 102 -3.01 -8.25 4.00
C CYS A 102 -3.56 -9.64 3.68
N GLY A 103 -2.77 -10.49 3.05
CA GLY A 103 -3.14 -11.87 2.70
C GLY A 103 -3.98 -12.01 1.43
N PHE A 104 -4.19 -10.95 0.66
CA PHE A 104 -5.00 -11.00 -0.55
C PHE A 104 -4.15 -10.80 -1.81
N SER A 105 -4.33 -11.71 -2.78
CA SER A 105 -3.72 -11.66 -4.11
C SER A 105 -4.76 -11.93 -5.17
N PHE A 106 -4.97 -10.96 -6.05
CA PHE A 106 -6.01 -10.99 -7.06
C PHE A 106 -5.99 -12.23 -7.96
N TYR A 107 -4.81 -12.66 -8.41
CA TYR A 107 -4.66 -13.76 -9.36
C TYR A 107 -5.09 -15.14 -8.83
N LEU A 108 -5.16 -15.32 -7.51
CA LEU A 108 -5.58 -16.57 -6.87
C LEU A 108 -7.10 -16.68 -6.68
N THR A 109 -7.77 -15.56 -6.50
CA THR A 109 -9.18 -15.55 -6.11
C THR A 109 -10.16 -15.56 -7.26
N GLY A 110 -9.68 -15.41 -8.50
CA GLY A 110 -10.37 -15.50 -9.78
C GLY A 110 -11.85 -15.16 -9.75
N ALA A 111 -12.24 -13.93 -10.06
CA ALA A 111 -13.64 -13.64 -10.24
C ALA A 111 -14.13 -14.38 -11.49
N LYS A 112 -15.08 -15.32 -11.32
CA LYS A 112 -15.78 -15.97 -12.45
C LYS A 112 -16.42 -14.93 -13.39
N ASP A 113 -16.60 -13.71 -12.89
CA ASP A 113 -17.23 -12.56 -13.54
C ASP A 113 -16.23 -11.46 -13.94
N ALA A 114 -14.92 -11.75 -13.99
CA ALA A 114 -13.95 -10.78 -14.49
C ALA A 114 -14.23 -10.44 -15.96
N ALA A 115 -14.11 -9.16 -16.33
CA ALA A 115 -14.11 -8.76 -17.71
C ALA A 115 -13.12 -9.61 -18.54
N ASP A 116 -13.46 -9.92 -19.79
CA ASP A 116 -12.73 -10.90 -20.62
C ASP A 116 -11.22 -10.69 -20.67
N ASP A 117 -10.75 -9.44 -20.62
CA ASP A 117 -9.32 -9.08 -20.64
C ASP A 117 -8.53 -9.58 -19.43
N PHE A 118 -9.19 -9.89 -18.31
CA PHE A 118 -8.55 -10.33 -17.09
C PHE A 118 -8.73 -11.83 -16.78
N LYS A 119 -9.50 -12.58 -17.58
CA LYS A 119 -9.72 -14.02 -17.34
C LYS A 119 -8.42 -14.80 -17.22
N ASN A 120 -7.43 -14.47 -18.05
CA ASN A 120 -6.12 -15.12 -18.05
C ASN A 120 -5.25 -14.73 -16.83
N ALA A 121 -5.48 -13.56 -16.22
CA ALA A 121 -4.75 -13.12 -15.03
C ALA A 121 -5.05 -13.95 -13.78
N TYR A 122 -6.11 -14.75 -13.79
CA TYR A 122 -6.56 -15.55 -12.64
C TYR A 122 -6.06 -16.99 -12.64
N CYS A 123 -5.11 -17.33 -13.47
CA CYS A 123 -4.60 -18.70 -13.55
C CYS A 123 -3.47 -18.96 -12.56
N ASN A 124 -2.44 -18.13 -12.61
CA ASN A 124 -1.22 -18.22 -11.81
C ASN A 124 -0.49 -16.88 -11.80
N PHE A 125 0.61 -16.79 -11.05
CA PHE A 125 1.39 -15.56 -10.93
C PHE A 125 1.99 -15.12 -12.28
N ALA A 126 2.51 -16.04 -13.08
CA ALA A 126 3.14 -15.70 -14.37
C ALA A 126 2.14 -15.02 -15.33
N ALA A 127 0.92 -15.55 -15.44
CA ALA A 127 -0.13 -14.98 -16.28
C ALA A 127 -0.57 -13.59 -15.77
N PHE A 128 -0.68 -13.41 -14.46
CA PHE A 128 -0.96 -12.10 -13.86
C PHE A 128 0.15 -11.09 -14.19
N ALA A 129 1.41 -11.49 -14.05
CA ALA A 129 2.55 -10.64 -14.35
C ALA A 129 2.56 -10.17 -15.82
N GLU A 130 2.19 -11.06 -16.76
CA GLU A 130 2.04 -10.69 -18.18
C GLU A 130 0.93 -9.66 -18.41
N VAL A 131 -0.20 -9.76 -17.70
CA VAL A 131 -1.29 -8.77 -17.82
C VAL A 131 -0.82 -7.39 -17.33
N ILE A 132 -0.08 -7.34 -16.23
CA ILE A 132 0.52 -6.08 -15.75
C ILE A 132 1.49 -5.51 -16.80
N ASP A 133 2.40 -6.32 -17.33
CA ASP A 133 3.36 -5.86 -18.36
C ASP A 133 2.66 -5.34 -19.62
N LYS A 134 1.63 -6.06 -20.12
CA LYS A 134 0.84 -5.65 -21.29
C LYS A 134 0.07 -4.34 -21.06
N SER A 135 -0.32 -4.04 -19.84
CA SER A 135 -1.01 -2.78 -19.51
C SER A 135 -0.08 -1.56 -19.58
N ALA A 136 1.24 -1.77 -19.58
CA ALA A 136 2.25 -0.73 -19.54
C ALA A 136 1.96 0.30 -18.43
N PRO A 137 2.09 -0.05 -17.15
CA PRO A 137 1.79 0.87 -16.05
C PRO A 137 2.81 2.01 -15.98
N ALA A 138 2.43 3.15 -15.40
CA ALA A 138 3.36 4.26 -15.19
C ALA A 138 4.41 3.94 -14.12
N VAL A 139 4.05 3.15 -13.11
CA VAL A 139 4.92 2.73 -12.00
C VAL A 139 5.34 1.26 -12.14
N ASN A 140 6.50 0.91 -11.60
CA ASN A 140 6.88 -0.49 -11.44
C ASN A 140 5.95 -1.17 -10.42
N VAL A 141 5.66 -2.44 -10.62
CA VAL A 141 4.77 -3.23 -9.74
C VAL A 141 5.54 -4.42 -9.19
N VAL A 142 5.44 -4.66 -7.90
CA VAL A 142 5.80 -5.92 -7.23
C VAL A 142 4.54 -6.50 -6.65
N HIS A 143 4.41 -7.83 -6.63
CA HIS A 143 3.21 -8.45 -6.07
C HIS A 143 3.58 -9.58 -5.11
N LEU A 144 2.91 -9.58 -3.95
CA LEU A 144 3.07 -10.61 -2.92
C LEU A 144 2.07 -11.74 -3.13
N CYS A 145 2.37 -12.94 -2.65
CA CYS A 145 1.42 -14.03 -2.60
C CYS A 145 0.65 -14.02 -1.28
N GLY A 146 -0.67 -13.90 -1.33
CA GLY A 146 -1.52 -13.69 -0.17
C GLY A 146 -2.10 -14.96 0.43
N HIS A 147 -1.94 -15.17 1.75
CA HIS A 147 -2.45 -16.31 2.51
C HIS A 147 -3.96 -16.52 2.39
N ASN A 148 -4.75 -15.45 2.56
CA ASN A 148 -6.22 -15.55 2.46
C ASN A 148 -6.65 -16.00 1.08
N SER A 149 -5.97 -15.53 0.03
CA SER A 149 -6.23 -15.97 -1.33
C SER A 149 -5.82 -17.42 -1.59
N LEU A 150 -4.74 -17.90 -0.98
CA LEU A 150 -4.37 -19.33 -1.00
C LEU A 150 -5.45 -20.17 -0.35
N ARG A 151 -5.94 -19.79 0.83
CA ARG A 151 -7.05 -20.48 1.50
C ARG A 151 -8.31 -20.50 0.65
N ILE A 152 -8.72 -19.36 0.08
CA ILE A 152 -9.90 -19.26 -0.79
C ILE A 152 -9.76 -20.21 -1.98
N ARG A 153 -8.58 -20.28 -2.58
CA ARG A 153 -8.32 -21.13 -3.75
C ARG A 153 -8.41 -22.62 -3.44
N VAL A 154 -7.93 -23.05 -2.27
CA VAL A 154 -7.82 -24.47 -1.89
C VAL A 154 -9.06 -24.95 -1.15
N MET A 155 -9.61 -24.16 -0.24
CA MET A 155 -10.67 -24.60 0.67
C MET A 155 -11.85 -23.62 0.82
N GLY A 156 -11.86 -22.50 0.08
CA GLY A 156 -12.94 -21.51 0.18
C GLY A 156 -12.93 -20.75 1.52
N TYR A 157 -14.13 -20.49 2.03
CA TYR A 157 -14.34 -19.73 3.28
C TYR A 157 -14.67 -20.65 4.47
N GLU A 158 -14.19 -21.91 4.44
CA GLU A 158 -14.45 -22.89 5.49
C GLU A 158 -13.95 -22.40 6.87
N GLU A 159 -14.84 -22.46 7.88
CA GLU A 159 -14.56 -22.05 9.27
C GLU A 159 -13.88 -23.19 10.05
N ARG A 160 -12.69 -23.58 9.64
CA ARG A 160 -11.88 -24.63 10.26
C ARG A 160 -10.40 -24.45 9.94
N TYR A 161 -9.54 -25.17 10.66
CA TYR A 161 -8.14 -25.30 10.30
C TYR A 161 -7.97 -26.08 9.00
N ALA A 162 -6.94 -25.72 8.23
CA ALA A 162 -6.57 -26.47 7.06
C ALA A 162 -6.03 -27.86 7.43
N THR A 163 -6.35 -28.86 6.64
CA THR A 163 -5.73 -30.19 6.72
C THR A 163 -4.29 -30.14 6.20
N LYS A 164 -3.49 -31.16 6.52
CA LYS A 164 -2.11 -31.27 6.00
C LYS A 164 -2.07 -31.28 4.47
N GLU A 165 -3.06 -31.87 3.82
CA GLU A 165 -3.16 -31.90 2.36
C GLU A 165 -3.48 -30.51 1.78
N GLU A 166 -4.38 -29.76 2.40
CA GLU A 166 -4.68 -28.39 1.99
C GLU A 166 -3.49 -27.46 2.21
N ILE A 167 -2.74 -27.61 3.31
CA ILE A 167 -1.48 -26.87 3.52
C ILE A 167 -0.47 -27.22 2.42
N ARG A 168 -0.34 -28.51 2.03
CA ARG A 168 0.53 -28.92 0.94
C ARG A 168 0.14 -28.24 -0.37
N GLN A 169 -1.14 -28.19 -0.71
CA GLN A 169 -1.64 -27.51 -1.92
C GLN A 169 -1.38 -26.00 -1.88
N MET A 170 -1.59 -25.34 -0.73
CA MET A 170 -1.24 -23.93 -0.56
C MET A 170 0.26 -23.69 -0.72
N LYS A 171 1.12 -24.60 -0.21
CA LYS A 171 2.59 -24.50 -0.39
C LYS A 171 2.99 -24.63 -1.86
N GLU A 172 2.35 -25.49 -2.64
CA GLU A 172 2.63 -25.63 -4.08
C GLU A 172 2.29 -24.34 -4.85
N LEU A 173 1.14 -23.72 -4.55
CA LEU A 173 0.75 -22.44 -5.16
C LEU A 173 1.69 -21.29 -4.76
N LEU A 174 2.11 -21.25 -3.49
CA LEU A 174 3.06 -20.26 -3.02
C LEU A 174 4.44 -20.46 -3.64
N ALA A 175 4.93 -21.69 -3.73
CA ALA A 175 6.22 -22.01 -4.35
C ALA A 175 6.24 -21.60 -5.83
N GLU A 176 5.16 -21.91 -6.57
CA GLU A 176 4.99 -21.47 -7.97
C GLU A 176 5.07 -19.94 -8.08
N ALA A 177 4.37 -19.20 -7.22
CA ALA A 177 4.40 -17.75 -7.24
C ALA A 177 5.80 -17.19 -6.94
N LEU A 178 6.50 -17.76 -5.96
CA LEU A 178 7.87 -17.33 -5.58
C LEU A 178 8.87 -17.62 -6.71
N GLU A 179 8.76 -18.77 -7.39
CA GLU A 179 9.59 -19.14 -8.53
C GLU A 179 9.39 -18.19 -9.71
N HIS A 180 8.16 -17.75 -9.98
CA HIS A 180 7.84 -16.81 -11.06
C HIS A 180 8.06 -15.33 -10.68
N GLY A 181 8.55 -15.04 -9.46
CA GLY A 181 9.03 -13.74 -9.08
C GLY A 181 8.11 -12.94 -8.16
N ALA A 182 7.21 -13.59 -7.43
CA ALA A 182 6.50 -12.92 -6.34
C ALA A 182 7.48 -12.34 -5.32
N GLY A 183 7.20 -11.12 -4.84
CA GLY A 183 8.07 -10.34 -3.95
C GLY A 183 8.13 -10.84 -2.50
N GLY A 184 7.34 -11.84 -2.15
CA GLY A 184 7.24 -12.40 -0.82
C GLY A 184 5.88 -13.06 -0.54
N PHE A 185 5.63 -13.34 0.72
CA PHE A 185 4.37 -13.92 1.22
C PHE A 185 3.67 -12.94 2.14
N SER A 186 2.37 -12.71 1.95
CA SER A 186 1.60 -11.82 2.83
C SER A 186 0.58 -12.56 3.67
N GLY A 187 0.51 -12.24 4.96
CA GLY A 187 -0.50 -12.70 5.90
C GLY A 187 -1.58 -11.65 6.17
N GLY A 188 -2.77 -12.12 6.52
CA GLY A 188 -3.88 -11.28 6.97
C GLY A 188 -4.82 -12.06 7.88
N PRO A 189 -4.32 -12.66 9.00
CA PRO A 189 -5.12 -13.49 9.89
C PRO A 189 -6.20 -12.70 10.67
N TYR A 190 -6.28 -11.42 10.47
CA TYR A 190 -7.40 -10.57 10.90
C TYR A 190 -8.65 -10.80 10.05
N TYR A 191 -8.49 -11.01 8.73
CA TYR A 191 -9.58 -11.10 7.76
C TYR A 191 -10.01 -12.56 7.51
N LEU A 192 -11.26 -12.75 7.08
CA LEU A 192 -11.74 -14.04 6.59
C LEU A 192 -11.16 -14.34 5.19
N PRO A 193 -10.79 -15.61 4.91
CA PRO A 193 -10.84 -16.78 5.79
C PRO A 193 -9.58 -16.99 6.64
N GLY A 194 -8.56 -16.11 6.55
CA GLY A 194 -7.30 -16.21 7.32
C GLY A 194 -7.52 -16.22 8.82
N LYS A 195 -8.60 -15.58 9.31
CA LYS A 195 -8.99 -15.59 10.73
C LYS A 195 -9.18 -16.99 11.30
N PHE A 196 -9.53 -17.95 10.45
CA PHE A 196 -9.73 -19.37 10.84
C PHE A 196 -8.44 -20.20 10.81
N SER A 197 -7.30 -19.61 10.43
CA SER A 197 -6.00 -20.30 10.45
C SER A 197 -5.38 -20.29 11.85
N ASN A 198 -4.53 -21.28 12.11
CA ASN A 198 -3.63 -21.28 13.26
C ASN A 198 -2.21 -20.82 12.85
N THR A 199 -1.37 -20.58 13.85
CA THR A 199 0.03 -20.15 13.67
C THR A 199 0.85 -21.16 12.88
N GLU A 200 0.63 -22.47 13.09
CA GLU A 200 1.38 -23.55 12.41
C GLU A 200 1.14 -23.55 10.90
N GLU A 201 -0.09 -23.30 10.44
CA GLU A 201 -0.39 -23.16 9.01
C GLU A 201 0.44 -22.03 8.38
N LEU A 202 0.49 -20.86 9.04
CA LEU A 202 1.26 -19.70 8.56
C LEU A 202 2.78 -19.97 8.60
N LYS A 203 3.29 -20.67 9.62
CA LYS A 203 4.70 -21.07 9.72
C LYS A 203 5.10 -22.04 8.60
N GLU A 204 4.26 -23.03 8.31
CA GLU A 204 4.49 -23.98 7.21
C GLU A 204 4.60 -23.25 5.86
N LEU A 205 3.77 -22.26 5.61
CA LEU A 205 3.83 -21.45 4.40
C LEU A 205 5.05 -20.52 4.41
N ALA A 206 5.30 -19.79 5.50
CA ALA A 206 6.43 -18.89 5.63
C ALA A 206 7.79 -19.61 5.49
N SER A 207 7.85 -20.92 5.82
CA SER A 207 9.07 -21.73 5.67
C SER A 207 9.60 -21.77 4.24
N LEU A 208 8.76 -21.53 3.23
CA LEU A 208 9.16 -21.44 1.82
C LEU A 208 9.98 -20.18 1.48
N LEU A 209 9.98 -19.17 2.36
CA LEU A 209 10.81 -17.98 2.21
C LEU A 209 12.27 -18.21 2.60
N LYS A 210 12.58 -19.32 3.27
CA LYS A 210 13.91 -19.63 3.76
C LYS A 210 14.94 -19.66 2.63
N GLY A 211 16.03 -18.88 2.79
CA GLY A 211 17.10 -18.74 1.80
C GLY A 211 16.77 -17.89 0.59
N THR A 212 15.55 -17.32 0.48
CA THR A 212 15.14 -16.46 -0.64
C THR A 212 15.42 -14.97 -0.39
N GLY A 213 15.63 -14.57 0.86
CA GLY A 213 15.72 -13.17 1.27
C GLY A 213 14.38 -12.39 1.18
N LYS A 214 13.30 -13.02 0.71
CA LYS A 214 11.97 -12.39 0.57
C LYS A 214 11.27 -12.26 1.92
N PRO A 215 10.47 -11.20 2.17
CA PRO A 215 9.82 -10.99 3.45
C PRO A 215 8.51 -11.77 3.60
N TYR A 216 8.16 -12.06 4.86
CA TYR A 216 6.80 -12.24 5.30
C TYR A 216 6.25 -10.87 5.68
N ALA A 217 5.21 -10.38 4.98
CA ALA A 217 4.51 -9.14 5.27
C ALA A 217 3.16 -9.45 5.89
N THR A 218 2.75 -8.78 6.99
CA THR A 218 1.52 -9.19 7.65
C THR A 218 0.70 -8.09 8.28
N HIS A 219 -0.61 -8.06 7.93
CA HIS A 219 -1.64 -7.54 8.81
C HIS A 219 -1.78 -8.52 9.98
N ILE A 220 -1.26 -8.17 11.15
CA ILE A 220 -1.26 -9.04 12.33
C ILE A 220 -2.69 -9.40 12.78
N ARG A 221 -2.83 -10.50 13.50
CA ARG A 221 -4.14 -11.06 13.90
C ARG A 221 -5.03 -10.09 14.67
N ASN A 222 -4.45 -9.17 15.42
CA ASN A 222 -5.18 -8.16 16.17
C ASN A 222 -4.33 -6.90 16.37
N GLU A 223 -4.92 -5.73 16.16
CA GLU A 223 -4.26 -4.43 16.28
C GLU A 223 -4.77 -3.63 17.48
N SER A 224 -5.56 -4.27 18.34
CA SER A 224 -6.26 -3.65 19.48
C SER A 224 -6.01 -4.39 20.80
N THR A 225 -6.96 -5.20 21.26
CA THR A 225 -6.94 -5.81 22.59
C THR A 225 -5.80 -6.79 22.81
N THR A 226 -5.49 -7.64 21.81
CA THR A 226 -4.42 -8.65 21.86
C THR A 226 -3.27 -8.30 20.89
N LEU A 227 -2.96 -7.00 20.78
CA LEU A 227 -1.92 -6.49 19.88
C LEU A 227 -0.53 -7.09 20.17
N LEU A 228 -0.16 -7.19 21.46
CA LEU A 228 1.17 -7.65 21.86
C LEU A 228 1.37 -9.14 21.58
N GLU A 229 0.33 -9.94 21.80
CA GLU A 229 0.29 -11.37 21.47
C GLU A 229 0.30 -11.60 19.95
N ALA A 230 -0.39 -10.74 19.20
CA ALA A 230 -0.38 -10.80 17.74
C ALA A 230 1.00 -10.46 17.13
N LEU A 231 1.79 -9.60 17.79
CA LEU A 231 3.18 -9.36 17.41
C LEU A 231 4.06 -10.59 17.71
N ASP A 232 3.87 -11.26 18.86
CA ASP A 232 4.60 -12.50 19.17
C ASP A 232 4.32 -13.58 18.11
N GLU A 233 3.06 -13.76 17.71
CA GLU A 233 2.69 -14.66 16.63
C GLU A 233 3.38 -14.29 15.30
N ALA A 234 3.40 -13.01 14.94
CA ALA A 234 4.06 -12.55 13.72
C ALA A 234 5.57 -12.82 13.74
N PHE A 235 6.22 -12.65 14.89
CA PHE A 235 7.64 -12.98 15.08
C PHE A 235 7.89 -14.47 14.92
N GLU A 236 7.06 -15.31 15.55
CA GLU A 236 7.15 -16.78 15.44
C GLU A 236 6.99 -17.27 14.00
N ILE A 237 6.06 -16.69 13.24
CA ILE A 237 5.86 -17.03 11.84
C ILE A 237 7.09 -16.61 11.01
N ALA A 238 7.60 -15.39 11.20
CA ALA A 238 8.74 -14.88 10.45
C ALA A 238 10.04 -15.68 10.71
N GLN A 239 10.20 -16.25 11.90
CA GLN A 239 11.33 -17.14 12.24
C GLN A 239 11.38 -18.38 11.34
N ALA A 240 10.24 -18.89 10.89
CA ALA A 240 10.19 -20.00 9.95
C ALA A 240 10.74 -19.61 8.56
N GLY A 241 10.71 -18.31 8.20
CA GLY A 241 11.15 -17.73 6.92
C GLY A 241 12.39 -16.84 7.05
N ASP A 242 13.42 -17.25 7.80
CA ASP A 242 14.69 -16.54 7.97
C ASP A 242 14.60 -15.18 8.70
N ASN A 243 13.64 -14.99 9.60
CA ASN A 243 13.48 -13.79 10.42
C ASN A 243 13.24 -12.50 9.63
N ASN A 244 12.75 -12.56 8.39
CA ASN A 244 12.53 -11.40 7.54
C ASN A 244 11.06 -10.98 7.58
N LEU A 245 10.72 -10.00 8.45
CA LEU A 245 9.36 -9.55 8.74
C LEU A 245 9.12 -8.12 8.29
N GLU A 246 8.00 -7.88 7.64
CA GLU A 246 7.38 -6.58 7.43
C GLU A 246 6.05 -6.54 8.19
N ILE A 247 5.92 -5.61 9.16
CA ILE A 247 4.69 -5.41 9.93
C ILE A 247 3.84 -4.36 9.21
N SER A 248 2.74 -4.80 8.65
CA SER A 248 1.84 -3.95 7.87
C SER A 248 1.18 -2.87 8.73
N HIS A 249 1.18 -1.63 8.24
CA HIS A 249 0.46 -0.45 8.76
C HIS A 249 0.42 -0.37 10.31
N LEU A 250 1.59 -0.45 10.95
CA LEU A 250 1.76 -0.50 12.41
C LEU A 250 0.90 0.55 13.14
N LYS A 251 0.05 0.12 14.06
CA LYS A 251 -0.84 0.99 14.83
C LYS A 251 -1.27 0.38 16.16
N THR A 252 -1.82 1.23 17.03
CA THR A 252 -2.61 0.84 18.19
C THR A 252 -4.06 1.27 17.96
N SER A 253 -4.93 0.33 17.63
CA SER A 253 -6.32 0.61 17.27
C SER A 253 -7.23 0.63 18.49
N GLY A 254 -8.11 1.65 18.55
CA GLY A 254 -9.03 1.87 19.66
C GLY A 254 -8.37 2.59 20.84
N GLU A 255 -9.08 3.58 21.39
CA GLU A 255 -8.59 4.51 22.40
C GLU A 255 -8.00 3.80 23.65
N LYS A 256 -8.63 2.73 24.09
CA LYS A 256 -8.18 1.91 25.25
C LYS A 256 -6.81 1.25 25.01
N ASN A 257 -6.36 1.16 23.76
CA ASN A 257 -5.11 0.49 23.37
C ASN A 257 -3.98 1.48 23.04
N TRP A 258 -4.24 2.78 22.98
CA TRP A 258 -3.21 3.77 22.62
C TRP A 258 -2.00 3.75 23.55
N CYS A 259 -2.23 3.45 24.84
CA CYS A 259 -1.17 3.32 25.84
C CYS A 259 -0.20 2.14 25.62
N LYS A 260 -0.55 1.18 24.72
CA LYS A 260 0.31 0.02 24.44
C LYS A 260 1.51 0.34 23.56
N LEU A 261 1.59 1.54 22.97
CA LEU A 261 2.60 1.86 21.96
C LEU A 261 4.04 1.67 22.45
N ASP A 262 4.34 2.00 23.70
CA ASP A 262 5.69 1.81 24.26
C ASP A 262 6.08 0.33 24.35
N ALA A 263 5.16 -0.53 24.76
CA ALA A 263 5.37 -1.98 24.77
C ALA A 263 5.52 -2.56 23.35
N VAL A 264 4.79 -2.01 22.35
CA VAL A 264 4.96 -2.37 20.94
C VAL A 264 6.37 -2.04 20.46
N PHE A 265 6.87 -0.83 20.75
CA PHE A 265 8.23 -0.43 20.39
C PHE A 265 9.28 -1.32 21.07
N GLU A 266 9.13 -1.57 22.38
CA GLU A 266 10.04 -2.44 23.13
C GLU A 266 10.12 -3.84 22.50
N LYS A 267 8.97 -4.46 22.18
CA LYS A 267 8.94 -5.78 21.54
C LYS A 267 9.66 -5.79 20.18
N ILE A 268 9.36 -4.84 19.30
CA ILE A 268 9.98 -4.75 17.98
C ILE A 268 11.50 -4.51 18.12
N GLU A 269 11.91 -3.57 18.96
CA GLU A 269 13.32 -3.22 19.13
C GLU A 269 14.12 -4.35 19.78
N ASN A 270 13.55 -5.09 20.72
CA ASN A 270 14.16 -6.29 21.30
C ASN A 270 14.30 -7.41 20.26
N ALA A 271 13.27 -7.68 19.46
CA ALA A 271 13.34 -8.67 18.39
C ALA A 271 14.42 -8.30 17.36
N ARG A 272 14.52 -7.02 16.99
CA ARG A 272 15.57 -6.50 16.09
C ARG A 272 16.98 -6.65 16.69
N LYS A 273 17.17 -6.33 17.98
CA LYS A 273 18.45 -6.55 18.70
C LYS A 273 18.85 -8.02 18.72
N ASN A 274 17.87 -8.93 18.73
CA ASN A 274 18.07 -10.38 18.69
C ASN A 274 18.23 -10.94 17.28
N GLY A 275 18.44 -10.07 16.26
CA GLY A 275 18.80 -10.47 14.90
C GLY A 275 17.63 -10.62 13.92
N MET A 276 16.39 -10.30 14.31
CA MET A 276 15.29 -10.28 13.36
C MET A 276 15.37 -9.04 12.45
N ASN A 277 15.23 -9.25 11.15
CA ASN A 277 15.11 -8.18 10.15
C ASN A 277 13.66 -7.68 10.11
N ILE A 278 13.28 -6.80 11.03
CA ILE A 278 11.93 -6.24 11.10
C ILE A 278 11.93 -4.81 10.56
N LEU A 279 11.07 -4.54 9.58
CA LEU A 279 10.56 -3.22 9.26
C LEU A 279 9.05 -3.20 9.51
N ALA A 280 8.48 -2.00 9.62
CA ALA A 280 7.04 -1.81 9.66
C ALA A 280 6.67 -0.69 8.69
N ASP A 281 5.54 -0.78 8.02
CA ASP A 281 5.02 0.32 7.24
C ASP A 281 3.96 1.12 8.00
N ARG A 282 3.69 2.34 7.50
CA ARG A 282 2.64 3.18 8.06
C ARG A 282 2.16 4.24 7.08
N TYR A 283 0.83 4.34 6.91
CA TYR A 283 0.21 5.51 6.28
C TYR A 283 0.03 6.65 7.30
N PRO A 284 0.22 7.91 6.90
CA PRO A 284 0.26 9.05 7.81
C PRO A 284 -1.13 9.64 8.09
N TYR A 285 -2.08 8.79 8.49
CA TYR A 285 -3.47 9.16 8.80
C TYR A 285 -3.97 8.41 10.03
N VAL A 286 -4.86 9.02 10.81
CA VAL A 286 -5.45 8.44 12.03
C VAL A 286 -6.74 7.68 11.78
N HIS A 287 -7.21 7.63 10.53
CA HIS A 287 -8.33 6.79 10.13
C HIS A 287 -7.83 5.59 9.32
N SER A 288 -8.27 4.40 9.69
CA SER A 288 -8.18 3.20 8.85
C SER A 288 -9.30 3.20 7.82
N SER A 289 -9.19 2.41 6.75
CA SER A 289 -10.28 2.30 5.77
C SER A 289 -10.55 0.85 5.42
N THR A 290 -11.82 0.43 5.56
CA THR A 290 -12.31 -0.90 5.22
C THR A 290 -13.84 -0.84 5.04
N GLY A 291 -14.48 -1.99 4.79
CA GLY A 291 -15.94 -2.04 4.66
C GLY A 291 -16.67 -1.54 5.92
N LEU A 292 -17.74 -0.74 5.75
CA LEU A 292 -18.53 -0.18 6.84
C LEU A 292 -19.06 -1.26 7.78
N ARG A 293 -19.27 -2.48 7.27
CA ARG A 293 -19.68 -3.64 8.06
C ARG A 293 -18.79 -3.92 9.29
N GLN A 294 -17.50 -3.53 9.25
CA GLN A 294 -16.58 -3.72 10.37
C GLN A 294 -16.94 -2.91 11.65
N ILE A 295 -17.99 -2.07 11.58
CA ILE A 295 -18.53 -1.37 12.74
C ILE A 295 -19.54 -2.21 13.52
N VAL A 296 -20.04 -3.30 12.92
CA VAL A 296 -21.08 -4.16 13.51
C VAL A 296 -20.51 -4.94 14.70
N PRO A 297 -21.09 -4.80 15.91
CA PRO A 297 -20.56 -5.46 17.10
C PRO A 297 -20.95 -6.95 17.19
N PRO A 298 -20.25 -7.75 18.01
CA PRO A 298 -20.73 -9.07 18.42
C PRO A 298 -22.10 -9.00 19.11
N PRO A 299 -22.97 -10.02 18.92
CA PRO A 299 -22.76 -11.23 18.11
C PRO A 299 -23.12 -11.07 16.62
N PHE A 300 -23.52 -9.86 16.19
CA PHE A 300 -24.01 -9.57 14.84
C PHE A 300 -22.89 -9.61 13.77
N ASP A 301 -21.63 -9.45 14.18
CA ASP A 301 -20.44 -9.49 13.33
C ASP A 301 -20.22 -10.86 12.63
N LYS A 302 -20.82 -11.92 13.14
CA LYS A 302 -20.77 -13.28 12.58
C LYS A 302 -21.76 -13.56 11.47
N ILE A 303 -22.78 -12.69 11.31
CA ILE A 303 -23.83 -12.85 10.30
C ILE A 303 -23.23 -12.46 8.94
N ASP A 304 -23.40 -13.23 7.88
CA ASP A 304 -22.95 -12.86 6.54
C ASP A 304 -23.65 -11.58 6.03
N THR A 305 -22.99 -10.87 5.11
CA THR A 305 -23.46 -9.56 4.64
C THR A 305 -24.87 -9.60 4.06
N LYS A 306 -25.18 -10.62 3.26
CA LYS A 306 -26.50 -10.75 2.60
C LYS A 306 -27.60 -10.95 3.61
N THR A 307 -27.40 -11.86 4.55
CA THR A 307 -28.34 -12.13 5.65
C THR A 307 -28.51 -10.91 6.56
N LEU A 308 -27.41 -10.22 6.90
CA LEU A 308 -27.46 -8.98 7.69
C LEU A 308 -28.32 -7.93 6.99
N CYS A 309 -28.05 -7.63 5.72
CA CYS A 309 -28.82 -6.65 4.95
C CYS A 309 -30.31 -7.01 4.87
N THR A 310 -30.63 -8.29 4.62
CA THR A 310 -32.01 -8.77 4.57
C THR A 310 -32.72 -8.58 5.91
N ARG A 311 -32.10 -9.01 7.01
CA ARG A 311 -32.69 -8.87 8.36
C ARG A 311 -32.87 -7.40 8.76
N LEU A 312 -31.94 -6.51 8.38
CA LEU A 312 -32.07 -5.06 8.62
C LEU A 312 -33.23 -4.43 7.86
N LYS A 313 -33.59 -4.98 6.69
CA LYS A 313 -34.79 -4.52 5.91
C LYS A 313 -36.08 -5.05 6.46
N GLU A 314 -36.13 -6.32 6.85
CA GLU A 314 -37.34 -7.07 7.08
C GLU A 314 -37.75 -7.13 8.56
N SER A 315 -36.82 -6.95 9.52
CA SER A 315 -37.08 -7.08 10.95
C SER A 315 -36.77 -5.81 11.71
N ALA A 316 -37.84 -5.12 12.16
CA ALA A 316 -37.74 -3.95 13.04
C ALA A 316 -37.11 -4.32 14.40
N GLU A 317 -37.41 -5.54 14.91
CA GLU A 317 -36.85 -6.04 16.17
C GLU A 317 -35.35 -6.23 16.06
N PHE A 318 -34.86 -6.92 15.02
CA PHE A 318 -33.42 -7.12 14.76
C PHE A 318 -32.69 -5.77 14.60
N ARG A 319 -33.31 -4.82 13.90
CA ARG A 319 -32.75 -3.47 13.74
C ARG A 319 -32.59 -2.78 15.09
N LYS A 320 -33.62 -2.86 15.96
CA LYS A 320 -33.56 -2.30 17.31
C LYS A 320 -32.50 -2.95 18.19
N GLU A 321 -32.36 -4.28 18.13
CA GLU A 321 -31.30 -5.02 18.84
C GLU A 321 -29.89 -4.55 18.42
N LEU A 322 -29.66 -4.43 17.12
CA LEU A 322 -28.35 -3.96 16.60
C LEU A 322 -28.08 -2.51 17.04
N LEU A 323 -29.07 -1.61 16.94
CA LEU A 323 -28.93 -0.22 17.40
C LEU A 323 -28.57 -0.16 18.88
N THR A 324 -29.29 -0.89 19.72
CA THR A 324 -28.99 -0.97 21.16
C THR A 324 -27.57 -1.47 21.43
N ALA A 325 -27.12 -2.49 20.69
CA ALA A 325 -25.76 -3.00 20.82
C ALA A 325 -24.71 -1.97 20.40
N MET A 326 -24.97 -1.18 19.36
CA MET A 326 -24.07 -0.11 18.92
C MET A 326 -24.01 1.05 19.93
N GLU A 327 -25.13 1.43 20.54
CA GLU A 327 -25.23 2.48 21.58
C GLU A 327 -24.49 2.10 22.87
N GLN A 328 -24.41 0.81 23.22
CA GLN A 328 -23.66 0.31 24.38
C GLN A 328 -22.13 0.46 24.24
N GLY A 329 -21.68 0.85 23.07
CA GLY A 329 -20.28 1.13 22.75
C GLY A 329 -19.65 0.06 21.88
N VAL A 330 -19.10 0.50 20.76
CA VAL A 330 -18.38 -0.29 19.78
C VAL A 330 -16.92 0.18 19.70
N GLU A 331 -16.02 -0.70 19.33
CA GLU A 331 -14.60 -0.35 19.12
C GLU A 331 -14.45 0.75 18.06
N ARG A 332 -15.30 0.70 17.03
CA ARG A 332 -15.37 1.69 15.94
C ARG A 332 -16.60 2.56 16.10
N SER A 333 -16.43 3.70 16.79
CA SER A 333 -17.54 4.63 17.05
C SER A 333 -18.13 5.21 15.75
N PRO A 334 -19.46 5.16 15.54
CA PRO A 334 -20.13 5.85 14.44
C PRO A 334 -19.75 7.34 14.36
N ALA A 335 -19.62 8.02 15.50
CA ALA A 335 -19.27 9.43 15.55
C ALA A 335 -17.87 9.76 14.96
N ARG A 336 -16.97 8.78 14.93
CA ARG A 336 -15.61 8.90 14.37
C ARG A 336 -15.45 8.14 13.04
N THR A 337 -16.55 7.82 12.38
CA THR A 337 -16.58 7.07 11.13
C THR A 337 -17.04 7.98 10.00
N LEU A 338 -16.28 8.01 8.89
CA LEU A 338 -16.59 8.76 7.68
C LEU A 338 -16.98 7.78 6.56
N LEU A 339 -17.97 8.16 5.71
CA LEU A 339 -18.26 7.41 4.51
C LEU A 339 -17.21 7.72 3.42
N VAL A 340 -16.55 6.69 2.91
CA VAL A 340 -15.54 6.83 1.85
C VAL A 340 -16.15 6.59 0.47
N SER A 341 -16.88 5.49 0.32
CA SER A 341 -17.54 5.14 -0.94
C SER A 341 -18.72 4.21 -0.72
N SER A 342 -19.58 4.12 -1.71
CA SER A 342 -20.72 3.22 -1.73
C SER A 342 -21.02 2.80 -3.18
N PRO A 343 -21.51 1.58 -3.42
CA PRO A 343 -21.97 1.16 -4.75
C PRO A 343 -23.24 1.90 -5.20
N PHE A 344 -23.94 2.60 -4.29
CA PHE A 344 -25.21 3.28 -4.57
C PHE A 344 -24.96 4.75 -4.92
N ALA A 345 -25.49 5.19 -6.07
CA ALA A 345 -25.30 6.54 -6.60
C ALA A 345 -25.83 7.63 -5.66
N GLU A 346 -26.94 7.37 -4.98
CA GLU A 346 -27.58 8.27 -4.00
C GLU A 346 -26.71 8.54 -2.78
N HIS A 347 -25.75 7.68 -2.46
CA HIS A 347 -24.83 7.88 -1.35
C HIS A 347 -23.64 8.78 -1.69
N LYS A 348 -23.42 9.14 -2.96
CA LYS A 348 -22.29 10.00 -3.37
C LYS A 348 -22.26 11.35 -2.66
N GLN A 349 -23.45 11.90 -2.35
CA GLN A 349 -23.58 13.15 -1.62
C GLN A 349 -23.01 13.11 -0.19
N PHE A 350 -22.79 11.91 0.36
CA PHE A 350 -22.29 11.67 1.72
C PHE A 350 -20.80 11.38 1.78
N TYR A 351 -20.09 11.30 0.65
CA TYR A 351 -18.66 10.97 0.65
C TYR A 351 -17.86 12.03 1.42
N GLY A 352 -17.00 11.57 2.33
CA GLY A 352 -16.20 12.39 3.23
C GLY A 352 -16.94 12.87 4.48
N MET A 353 -18.25 12.67 4.58
CA MET A 353 -19.04 13.07 5.75
C MET A 353 -18.96 12.04 6.87
N SER A 354 -19.01 12.51 8.12
CA SER A 354 -19.14 11.65 9.29
C SER A 354 -20.55 11.05 9.38
N MET A 355 -20.69 9.92 10.08
CA MET A 355 -22.00 9.31 10.32
C MET A 355 -22.93 10.23 11.12
N VAL A 356 -22.37 11.17 11.91
CA VAL A 356 -23.16 12.22 12.60
C VAL A 356 -23.76 13.21 11.59
N GLU A 357 -22.95 13.70 10.64
CA GLU A 357 -23.42 14.62 9.60
C GLU A 357 -24.44 13.95 8.68
N ILE A 358 -24.20 12.69 8.31
CA ILE A 358 -25.14 11.89 7.52
C ILE A 358 -26.45 11.69 8.28
N GLY A 359 -26.38 11.33 9.57
CA GLY A 359 -27.53 11.18 10.44
C GLY A 359 -28.35 12.46 10.53
N ASN A 360 -27.72 13.62 10.72
CA ASN A 360 -28.39 14.92 10.72
C ASN A 360 -29.12 15.19 9.40
N GLN A 361 -28.51 14.88 8.25
CA GLN A 361 -29.18 15.04 6.94
C GLN A 361 -30.34 14.06 6.75
N MET A 362 -30.24 12.84 7.30
CA MET A 362 -31.29 11.83 7.25
C MET A 362 -32.37 11.99 8.34
N GLY A 363 -32.19 12.93 9.27
CA GLY A 363 -33.09 13.13 10.43
C GLY A 363 -33.03 11.98 11.44
N CYS A 364 -31.86 11.40 11.71
CA CYS A 364 -31.68 10.26 12.60
C CYS A 364 -30.32 10.30 13.33
N SER A 365 -30.07 9.34 14.25
CA SER A 365 -28.79 9.20 14.94
C SER A 365 -27.68 8.70 14.00
N ALA A 366 -26.40 8.79 14.42
CA ALA A 366 -25.27 8.27 13.69
C ALA A 366 -25.34 6.74 13.55
N GLU A 367 -25.78 6.03 14.58
CA GLU A 367 -25.99 4.58 14.59
C GLU A 367 -27.06 4.17 13.58
N GLU A 368 -28.17 4.91 13.58
CA GLU A 368 -29.26 4.67 12.64
C GLU A 368 -28.84 4.97 11.19
N ALA A 369 -28.00 5.99 10.95
CA ALA A 369 -27.43 6.25 9.64
C ALA A 369 -26.57 5.07 9.15
N VAL A 370 -25.72 4.49 10.02
CA VAL A 370 -24.95 3.26 9.72
C VAL A 370 -25.89 2.12 9.34
N VAL A 371 -26.96 1.89 10.13
CA VAL A 371 -27.91 0.80 9.87
C VAL A 371 -28.61 0.99 8.52
N ARG A 372 -29.01 2.22 8.17
CA ARG A 372 -29.62 2.51 6.85
C ARG A 372 -28.67 2.27 5.70
N LEU A 373 -27.41 2.69 5.82
CA LEU A 373 -26.39 2.47 4.81
C LEU A 373 -26.10 0.96 4.62
N LEU A 374 -26.02 0.19 5.71
CA LEU A 374 -25.83 -1.27 5.65
C LEU A 374 -27.06 -1.97 5.07
N ALA A 375 -28.27 -1.52 5.40
CA ALA A 375 -29.51 -2.08 4.88
C ALA A 375 -29.68 -1.87 3.37
N ALA A 376 -29.01 -0.91 2.74
CA ALA A 376 -29.11 -0.66 1.31
C ALA A 376 -28.73 -1.89 0.47
N GLY A 377 -27.79 -2.72 0.93
CA GLY A 377 -27.50 -4.02 0.31
C GLY A 377 -26.04 -4.40 0.28
N ASP A 378 -25.19 -3.75 -0.52
CA ASP A 378 -23.77 -4.01 -0.54
C ASP A 378 -23.04 -3.15 0.50
N THR A 379 -21.82 -3.54 0.85
CA THR A 379 -21.11 -2.90 1.94
C THR A 379 -20.40 -1.62 1.47
N PRO A 380 -20.84 -0.44 1.92
CA PRO A 380 -20.07 0.79 1.70
C PRO A 380 -18.69 0.70 2.37
N TRP A 381 -17.72 1.47 1.85
CA TRP A 381 -16.42 1.64 2.49
C TRP A 381 -16.41 2.85 3.41
N ALA A 382 -15.76 2.71 4.55
CA ALA A 382 -15.69 3.75 5.57
C ALA A 382 -14.25 3.97 6.05
N ALA A 383 -14.00 5.16 6.57
CA ALA A 383 -12.77 5.50 7.28
C ALA A 383 -13.08 5.60 8.79
N PHE A 384 -12.35 4.83 9.60
CA PHE A 384 -12.57 4.68 11.04
C PHE A 384 -11.50 5.41 11.83
N GLY A 385 -11.88 6.44 12.60
CA GLY A 385 -10.99 7.22 13.48
C GLY A 385 -10.63 6.47 14.76
N THR A 386 -9.85 5.41 14.66
CA THR A 386 -9.47 4.56 15.80
C THR A 386 -8.09 4.87 16.38
N MET A 387 -7.33 5.79 15.78
CA MET A 387 -5.96 6.13 16.15
C MET A 387 -5.86 7.60 16.60
N ASN A 388 -4.71 8.02 17.12
CA ASN A 388 -4.42 9.41 17.49
C ASN A 388 -3.15 9.94 16.80
N GLU A 389 -3.02 11.26 16.74
CA GLU A 389 -1.90 11.94 16.06
C GLU A 389 -0.58 11.75 16.83
N ASP A 390 -0.59 11.73 18.18
CA ASP A 390 0.64 11.58 18.98
C ASP A 390 1.28 10.22 18.71
N ASN A 391 0.50 9.14 18.75
CA ASN A 391 1.01 7.80 18.42
C ASN A 391 1.46 7.71 16.96
N LEU A 392 0.74 8.35 16.05
CA LEU A 392 1.14 8.42 14.63
C LEU A 392 2.50 9.08 14.46
N GLU A 393 2.73 10.26 15.06
CA GLU A 393 4.02 10.96 15.01
C GLU A 393 5.15 10.12 15.63
N ARG A 394 4.90 9.48 16.76
CA ARG A 394 5.87 8.60 17.43
C ARG A 394 6.23 7.37 16.59
N ILE A 395 5.26 6.77 15.91
CA ILE A 395 5.48 5.65 14.97
C ILE A 395 6.33 6.14 13.80
N LEU A 396 5.96 7.25 13.17
CA LEU A 396 6.67 7.80 12.02
C LEU A 396 8.07 8.34 12.36
N ALA A 397 8.38 8.58 13.62
CA ALA A 397 9.74 8.91 14.08
C ALA A 397 10.68 7.70 14.16
N LYS A 398 10.17 6.46 14.15
CA LYS A 398 11.01 5.26 14.28
C LYS A 398 11.78 4.97 13.00
N PRO A 399 13.11 4.68 13.07
CA PRO A 399 13.96 4.50 11.88
C PRO A 399 13.65 3.22 11.09
N TYR A 400 12.90 2.30 11.65
CA TYR A 400 12.46 1.06 11.01
C TYR A 400 11.05 1.16 10.42
N VAL A 401 10.41 2.33 10.47
CA VAL A 401 9.10 2.56 9.85
C VAL A 401 9.29 3.17 8.46
N ILE A 402 8.77 2.49 7.45
CA ILE A 402 8.89 2.80 6.03
C ILE A 402 7.56 3.25 5.43
N LEU A 403 7.61 3.75 4.19
CA LEU A 403 6.44 4.27 3.48
C LEU A 403 5.50 3.14 3.05
N GLY A 404 4.27 3.12 3.55
CA GLY A 404 3.16 2.29 3.09
C GLY A 404 1.87 3.09 3.07
N SER A 405 1.16 3.10 1.93
CA SER A 405 -0.08 3.88 1.80
C SER A 405 -1.33 3.13 2.25
N ASP A 406 -1.30 1.81 2.20
CA ASP A 406 -2.48 0.95 2.37
C ASP A 406 -3.63 1.38 1.41
N GLY A 407 -3.24 1.96 0.28
CA GLY A 407 -4.15 2.48 -0.76
C GLY A 407 -3.96 1.77 -2.09
N SER A 408 -4.94 1.89 -2.98
CA SER A 408 -4.86 1.38 -4.36
C SER A 408 -4.44 2.47 -5.34
N ILE A 409 -4.01 2.08 -6.53
CA ILE A 409 -3.88 2.99 -7.68
C ILE A 409 -5.27 3.51 -8.06
N ARG A 410 -5.39 4.84 -8.18
CA ARG A 410 -6.62 5.57 -8.52
C ARG A 410 -6.35 6.63 -9.57
N SER A 411 -7.34 6.94 -10.40
CA SER A 411 -7.32 8.09 -11.31
C SER A 411 -7.79 9.36 -10.60
N TYR A 412 -7.46 10.53 -11.16
CA TYR A 412 -7.92 11.81 -10.61
C TYR A 412 -9.45 12.00 -10.65
N ASP A 413 -10.15 11.24 -11.49
CA ASP A 413 -11.61 11.29 -11.59
C ASP A 413 -12.31 10.50 -10.46
N ASP A 414 -11.56 9.70 -9.70
CA ASP A 414 -12.09 8.88 -8.62
C ASP A 414 -12.00 9.60 -7.27
N ASN A 415 -13.13 10.13 -6.80
CA ASN A 415 -13.27 10.73 -5.47
C ASN A 415 -13.82 9.73 -4.42
N SER A 416 -14.01 8.48 -4.80
CA SER A 416 -14.54 7.41 -3.93
C SER A 416 -13.41 6.65 -3.23
N THR A 417 -12.49 7.38 -2.59
CA THR A 417 -11.28 6.80 -1.97
C THR A 417 -10.91 7.51 -0.67
N HIS A 418 -10.10 6.85 0.13
CA HIS A 418 -9.43 7.47 1.27
C HIS A 418 -8.29 8.39 0.78
N PRO A 419 -8.04 9.57 1.38
CA PRO A 419 -6.99 10.50 0.94
C PRO A 419 -5.58 9.89 0.98
N ARG A 420 -5.37 8.76 1.67
CA ARG A 420 -4.10 8.03 1.68
C ARG A 420 -3.67 7.55 0.28
N ALA A 421 -4.61 7.39 -0.65
CA ALA A 421 -4.27 7.02 -2.03
C ALA A 421 -3.45 8.11 -2.75
N PHE A 422 -3.70 9.40 -2.48
CA PHE A 422 -3.10 10.53 -3.17
C PHE A 422 -2.13 11.37 -2.31
N GLY A 423 -2.10 11.18 -0.98
CA GLY A 423 -1.38 12.07 -0.07
C GLY A 423 -0.40 11.40 0.87
N THR A 424 -0.16 10.08 0.74
CA THR A 424 0.67 9.35 1.73
C THR A 424 2.13 9.76 1.68
N ALA A 425 2.78 9.80 0.52
CA ALA A 425 4.21 10.07 0.45
C ALA A 425 4.58 11.48 0.97
N PRO A 426 3.93 12.58 0.53
CA PRO A 426 4.25 13.90 1.07
C PRO A 426 3.90 14.04 2.57
N ARG A 427 2.76 13.50 3.00
CA ARG A 427 2.37 13.58 4.41
C ARG A 427 3.28 12.75 5.32
N PHE A 428 3.74 11.58 4.85
CA PHE A 428 4.76 10.78 5.54
C PHE A 428 6.04 11.59 5.72
N PHE A 429 6.53 12.19 4.63
CA PHE A 429 7.72 13.05 4.67
C PHE A 429 7.57 14.19 5.66
N ARG A 430 6.46 14.95 5.59
CA ARG A 430 6.20 16.10 6.48
C ARG A 430 6.16 15.73 7.95
N ILE A 431 5.43 14.67 8.31
CA ILE A 431 5.29 14.27 9.72
C ILE A 431 6.61 13.69 10.24
N ALA A 432 7.24 12.81 9.48
CA ALA A 432 8.49 12.18 9.91
C ALA A 432 9.65 13.19 10.04
N SER A 433 9.71 14.19 9.16
CA SER A 433 10.77 15.22 9.19
C SER A 433 10.64 16.22 10.36
N LYS A 434 9.54 16.19 11.14
CA LYS A 434 9.47 16.96 12.38
C LYS A 434 10.50 16.47 13.42
N ASN A 435 10.79 15.16 13.43
CA ASN A 435 11.61 14.50 14.43
C ASN A 435 12.82 13.74 13.85
N CYS A 436 12.98 13.75 12.53
CA CYS A 436 14.04 13.03 11.82
C CYS A 436 14.67 13.93 10.76
N ASP A 437 15.96 13.71 10.50
CA ASP A 437 16.65 14.35 9.38
C ASP A 437 15.98 13.97 8.04
N PRO A 438 15.74 14.95 7.12
CA PRO A 438 15.10 14.70 5.82
C PRO A 438 15.77 13.62 4.98
N ALA A 439 17.12 13.53 4.97
CA ALA A 439 17.81 12.47 4.23
C ALA A 439 17.53 11.08 4.79
N SER A 440 17.43 10.96 6.12
CA SER A 440 17.00 9.72 6.78
C SER A 440 15.55 9.35 6.42
N VAL A 441 14.65 10.35 6.30
CA VAL A 441 13.27 10.11 5.87
C VAL A 441 13.23 9.64 4.42
N ILE A 442 13.96 10.30 3.50
CA ILE A 442 14.08 9.86 2.10
C ILE A 442 14.58 8.40 2.03
N ARG A 443 15.60 8.03 2.81
CA ARG A 443 16.08 6.64 2.87
C ARG A 443 14.96 5.64 3.23
N ARG A 444 14.08 6.00 4.16
CA ARG A 444 12.92 5.16 4.59
C ARG A 444 11.82 5.10 3.52
N MET A 445 11.82 6.00 2.57
CA MET A 445 10.89 6.02 1.44
C MET A 445 11.50 5.36 0.18
N THR A 446 12.80 5.05 0.16
CA THR A 446 13.56 4.62 -1.04
C THR A 446 14.43 3.38 -0.80
N ALA A 447 15.67 3.56 -0.33
CA ALA A 447 16.64 2.47 -0.20
C ALA A 447 16.25 1.39 0.82
N LEU A 448 15.64 1.79 1.95
CA LEU A 448 15.30 0.83 2.99
C LEU A 448 14.18 -0.13 2.55
N PRO A 449 13.05 0.33 1.98
CA PRO A 449 12.05 -0.56 1.41
C PRO A 449 12.56 -1.33 0.18
N ALA A 450 13.41 -0.72 -0.67
CA ALA A 450 14.00 -1.43 -1.81
C ALA A 450 14.85 -2.62 -1.36
N ALA A 451 15.67 -2.45 -0.32
CA ALA A 451 16.45 -3.54 0.26
C ALA A 451 15.56 -4.61 0.91
N LYS A 452 14.48 -4.21 1.59
CA LYS A 452 13.53 -5.13 2.25
C LYS A 452 12.88 -6.10 1.28
N PHE A 453 12.53 -5.61 0.10
CA PHE A 453 11.83 -6.38 -0.93
C PHE A 453 12.75 -6.84 -2.08
N ASN A 454 14.07 -6.84 -1.88
CA ASN A 454 15.07 -7.27 -2.86
C ASN A 454 14.91 -6.59 -4.23
N LEU A 455 14.62 -5.28 -4.25
CA LEU A 455 14.54 -4.50 -5.49
C LEU A 455 15.95 -4.20 -5.98
N GLU A 456 16.52 -5.13 -6.74
CA GLU A 456 17.90 -5.07 -7.19
C GLU A 456 18.20 -3.78 -7.97
N SER A 457 19.27 -3.06 -7.57
CA SER A 457 19.72 -1.81 -8.18
C SER A 457 18.67 -0.71 -8.22
N ARG A 458 17.79 -0.61 -7.19
CA ARG A 458 16.78 0.46 -7.03
C ARG A 458 16.86 1.11 -5.65
N GLY A 459 16.22 2.26 -5.49
CA GLY A 459 16.14 2.99 -4.24
C GLY A 459 17.37 3.82 -3.85
N ILE A 460 18.42 3.82 -4.68
CA ILE A 460 19.66 4.61 -4.51
C ILE A 460 20.02 5.28 -5.85
N ILE A 461 20.54 6.52 -5.79
CA ILE A 461 21.13 7.20 -6.95
C ILE A 461 22.64 6.93 -6.96
N ALA A 462 23.05 5.95 -7.74
CA ALA A 462 24.44 5.57 -7.94
C ALA A 462 24.64 5.00 -9.35
N PRO A 463 25.86 5.08 -9.94
CA PRO A 463 26.13 4.49 -11.25
C PRO A 463 25.74 3.01 -11.32
N GLY A 464 25.05 2.63 -12.40
CA GLY A 464 24.53 1.27 -12.62
C GLY A 464 23.15 0.99 -12.03
N TYR A 465 22.62 1.83 -11.13
CA TYR A 465 21.27 1.70 -10.61
C TYR A 465 20.22 2.15 -11.64
N PHE A 466 19.00 1.63 -11.54
CA PHE A 466 17.91 2.09 -12.38
C PHE A 466 17.59 3.57 -12.10
N ALA A 467 17.29 4.31 -13.17
CA ALA A 467 16.94 5.71 -13.09
C ALA A 467 15.45 5.87 -12.77
N ASP A 468 15.07 5.47 -11.55
CA ASP A 468 13.81 5.82 -10.92
C ASP A 468 14.09 7.06 -10.07
N LEU A 469 13.65 8.24 -10.51
CA LEU A 469 14.07 9.54 -9.96
C LEU A 469 12.88 10.46 -9.73
N VAL A 470 12.97 11.28 -8.69
CA VAL A 470 11.99 12.35 -8.40
C VAL A 470 12.72 13.67 -8.26
N LEU A 471 12.36 14.64 -9.10
CA LEU A 471 12.77 16.04 -8.97
C LEU A 471 11.67 16.78 -8.25
N LEU A 472 11.96 17.33 -7.06
CA LEU A 472 10.95 17.96 -6.21
C LEU A 472 11.48 19.11 -5.38
N ASP A 473 10.58 20.04 -5.06
CA ASP A 473 10.77 21.12 -4.09
C ASP A 473 10.34 20.60 -2.70
N LEU A 474 11.30 20.24 -1.85
CA LEU A 474 11.02 19.67 -0.54
C LEU A 474 10.26 20.64 0.39
N ASP A 475 10.46 21.95 0.24
CA ASP A 475 9.76 22.95 1.05
C ASP A 475 8.26 23.01 0.70
N LYS A 476 7.91 22.67 -0.53
CA LYS A 476 6.52 22.62 -1.02
C LYS A 476 5.93 21.23 -1.03
N PHE A 477 6.75 20.18 -0.79
CA PHE A 477 6.29 18.79 -0.86
C PHE A 477 5.26 18.50 0.22
N ASP A 478 3.98 18.55 -0.13
CA ASP A 478 2.85 18.42 0.79
C ASP A 478 1.62 17.80 0.14
N SER A 479 0.75 17.20 0.97
CA SER A 479 -0.53 16.66 0.53
C SER A 479 -1.59 17.76 0.43
N LYS A 480 -2.37 17.71 -0.66
CA LYS A 480 -3.58 18.51 -0.83
C LYS A 480 -4.85 17.67 -0.69
N ALA A 481 -4.70 16.35 -0.54
CA ALA A 481 -5.81 15.42 -0.38
C ALA A 481 -6.33 15.42 1.05
N ASP A 482 -7.65 15.49 1.20
CA ASP A 482 -8.39 15.35 2.45
C ASP A 482 -9.63 14.45 2.24
N TYR A 483 -10.41 14.20 3.29
CA TYR A 483 -11.58 13.31 3.20
C TYR A 483 -12.70 13.87 2.33
N SER A 484 -12.79 15.20 2.16
CA SER A 484 -13.80 15.85 1.30
C SER A 484 -13.35 15.92 -0.18
N ALA A 485 -12.04 15.90 -0.42
CA ALA A 485 -11.43 15.96 -1.74
C ALA A 485 -10.17 15.06 -1.80
N PRO A 486 -10.36 13.73 -1.79
CA PRO A 486 -9.28 12.76 -1.60
C PRO A 486 -8.36 12.59 -2.82
N ASN A 487 -8.79 13.04 -4.00
CA ASN A 487 -8.13 12.83 -5.29
C ASN A 487 -7.30 14.03 -5.77
N LYS A 488 -6.86 14.90 -4.85
CA LYS A 488 -6.02 16.06 -5.20
C LYS A 488 -4.55 15.68 -5.35
N ARG A 489 -3.91 16.26 -6.38
CA ARG A 489 -2.47 16.13 -6.62
C ARG A 489 -1.67 16.67 -5.45
N SER A 490 -0.56 16.02 -5.14
CA SER A 490 0.44 16.51 -4.19
C SER A 490 1.14 17.76 -4.73
N ALA A 491 1.54 18.65 -3.82
CA ALA A 491 2.37 19.80 -4.16
C ALA A 491 3.86 19.42 -4.10
N GLY A 492 4.71 20.18 -4.77
CA GLY A 492 6.17 20.10 -4.69
C GLY A 492 6.82 19.13 -5.65
N VAL A 493 6.13 18.11 -6.17
CA VAL A 493 6.69 17.20 -7.18
C VAL A 493 6.70 17.87 -8.54
N SER A 494 7.90 18.07 -9.12
CA SER A 494 8.08 18.67 -10.43
C SER A 494 8.04 17.64 -11.55
N GLN A 495 8.87 16.61 -11.45
CA GLN A 495 8.99 15.54 -12.45
C GLN A 495 9.28 14.20 -11.77
N VAL A 496 8.77 13.11 -12.36
CA VAL A 496 9.07 11.74 -11.93
C VAL A 496 9.51 10.92 -13.14
N TYR A 497 10.61 10.24 -12.97
CA TYR A 497 11.17 9.32 -13.96
C TYR A 497 11.09 7.90 -13.44
N VAL A 498 10.66 6.99 -14.30
CA VAL A 498 10.63 5.55 -14.02
C VAL A 498 11.40 4.84 -15.13
N ASN A 499 12.36 3.99 -14.75
CA ASN A 499 13.21 3.31 -15.71
C ASN A 499 13.79 4.27 -16.78
N GLY A 500 14.27 5.45 -16.35
CA GLY A 500 14.91 6.46 -17.20
C GLY A 500 13.98 7.28 -18.08
N LYS A 501 12.66 7.10 -18.02
CA LYS A 501 11.70 7.85 -18.84
C LYS A 501 10.78 8.70 -17.98
N LEU A 502 10.44 9.90 -18.46
CA LEU A 502 9.53 10.84 -17.78
C LEU A 502 8.12 10.23 -17.69
N ALA A 503 7.70 9.87 -16.47
CA ALA A 503 6.40 9.29 -16.21
C ALA A 503 5.38 10.30 -15.67
N PHE A 504 5.85 11.38 -15.06
CA PHE A 504 5.00 12.47 -14.57
C PHE A 504 5.72 13.82 -14.70
N ALA A 505 4.97 14.84 -15.10
CA ALA A 505 5.37 16.25 -15.02
C ALA A 505 4.25 17.07 -14.39
N GLN A 506 4.63 18.09 -13.59
CA GLN A 506 3.67 19.01 -13.02
C GLN A 506 2.99 19.86 -14.11
N ASP A 507 3.73 20.20 -15.15
CA ASP A 507 3.23 20.87 -16.35
C ASP A 507 2.44 19.85 -17.20
N PRO A 508 1.12 20.02 -17.40
CA PRO A 508 0.29 19.08 -18.15
C PRO A 508 0.58 19.06 -19.66
N ASP A 509 1.24 20.09 -20.18
CA ASP A 509 1.58 20.17 -21.61
C ASP A 509 2.84 19.34 -21.96
N VAL A 510 3.56 18.85 -20.95
CA VAL A 510 4.72 17.99 -21.16
C VAL A 510 4.28 16.54 -21.38
N LYS A 511 4.73 15.97 -22.50
CA LYS A 511 4.43 14.57 -22.84
C LYS A 511 5.10 13.61 -21.84
N THR A 512 4.31 12.73 -21.25
CA THR A 512 4.77 11.68 -20.33
C THR A 512 4.58 10.28 -20.92
N PHE A 513 5.24 9.29 -20.31
CA PHE A 513 5.23 7.90 -20.72
C PHE A 513 4.74 6.99 -19.59
N ARG A 514 4.49 5.73 -19.89
CA ARG A 514 4.17 4.69 -18.93
C ARG A 514 5.24 3.60 -18.98
N PRO A 515 6.42 3.82 -18.36
CA PRO A 515 7.58 2.97 -18.51
C PRO A 515 7.72 1.90 -17.42
N GLY A 516 6.75 1.80 -16.52
CA GLY A 516 6.72 0.80 -15.46
C GLY A 516 6.50 -0.61 -16.01
N ARG A 517 6.77 -1.58 -15.17
CA ARG A 517 6.67 -3.01 -15.49
C ARG A 517 6.49 -3.84 -14.23
N MET A 518 6.08 -5.11 -14.38
CA MET A 518 6.15 -6.07 -13.29
C MET A 518 7.61 -6.39 -12.98
N LEU A 519 8.03 -6.13 -11.75
CA LEU A 519 9.35 -6.54 -11.24
C LEU A 519 9.23 -7.95 -10.66
N ARG A 520 9.89 -8.89 -11.32
CA ARG A 520 9.98 -10.28 -10.84
C ARG A 520 11.18 -10.41 -9.93
N ILE A 521 10.93 -10.64 -8.65
CA ILE A 521 11.96 -10.74 -7.62
C ILE A 521 12.54 -12.17 -7.63
N LYS A 522 13.85 -12.26 -7.81
CA LYS A 522 14.60 -13.53 -7.84
C LYS A 522 14.85 -14.08 -6.44
#